data_77d841eff2d66fdbd7af5f60490d05a2
#
_entry.id   77d841eff2d66fdbd7af5f60490d05a2
#
_cell.length_a   1.000
_cell.length_b   1.000
_cell.length_c   1.000
_cell.angle_alpha   90.00
_cell.angle_beta   90.00
_cell.angle_gamma   90.00
#
_symmetry.space_group_name_H-M   'P 1'
#
loop_
_entity.id
_entity.type
_entity.pdbx_description
1 polymer ?
#
loop_
_entity_poly.entity_id
_entity_poly.type
_entity_poly.pdbx_seq_one_letter_code
_entity_poly.pdbx_strand_id
1 'polypeptide(L)'
;MARIYGLPKVHKPGVPLRPIVSLRGTPTFGLSKWLYQRLCFLTKDSKWTVKSAEDFLSRIQHLEVEADEVMVSFDVILLFPSIPPDLAIDTIDGFLREKYDETDQQLKRVHIIELLRLCLKTFFNFNGQVYEQKKGTPMGSPLSGLIAEAVLQRLERLVFSSSPPKFWARYVDDTFVIIKRSEVQSFKTLLNSIFPDIQFTEILGQIR
;
A
#
# COMPACT_ATOMS: atom_id res chain seq x y z
N MET A 1 -21.43 -9.76 -9.99
CA MET A 1 -20.45 -10.22 -9.00
C MET A 1 -19.05 -10.12 -9.58
N ALA A 2 -18.04 -9.95 -8.72
CA ALA A 2 -16.65 -9.97 -9.14
C ALA A 2 -16.23 -11.35 -9.65
N ARG A 3 -15.18 -11.37 -10.48
CA ARG A 3 -14.57 -12.61 -10.98
C ARG A 3 -13.25 -12.86 -10.25
N ILE A 4 -13.04 -14.09 -9.78
CA ILE A 4 -11.76 -14.50 -9.20
C ILE A 4 -11.00 -15.39 -10.19
N TYR A 5 -9.69 -15.17 -10.30
CA TYR A 5 -8.77 -16.00 -11.07
C TYR A 5 -7.34 -15.89 -10.50
N GLY A 6 -6.49 -16.85 -10.81
CA GLY A 6 -5.10 -16.88 -10.38
C GLY A 6 -4.15 -16.54 -11.52
N LEU A 7 -3.19 -15.64 -11.27
CA LEU A 7 -2.07 -15.39 -12.17
C LEU A 7 -0.82 -16.11 -11.65
N PRO A 8 -0.17 -17.01 -12.44
CA PRO A 8 1.02 -17.71 -12.01
C PRO A 8 2.22 -16.77 -11.86
N LYS A 9 2.92 -16.86 -10.73
CA LYS A 9 4.20 -16.16 -10.49
C LYS A 9 5.35 -17.03 -11.02
N VAL A 10 5.51 -17.06 -12.34
CA VAL A 10 6.47 -17.93 -13.06
C VAL A 10 7.93 -17.76 -12.65
N HIS A 11 8.27 -16.61 -12.05
CA HIS A 11 9.62 -16.28 -11.57
C HIS A 11 9.90 -16.81 -10.15
N LYS A 12 8.89 -17.39 -9.45
CA LYS A 12 9.06 -17.93 -8.09
C LYS A 12 9.05 -19.47 -8.10
N PRO A 13 9.88 -20.12 -7.26
CA PRO A 13 9.84 -21.57 -7.09
C PRO A 13 8.43 -22.06 -6.75
N GLY A 14 7.99 -23.19 -7.32
CA GLY A 14 6.66 -23.74 -7.14
C GLY A 14 5.54 -22.97 -7.84
N VAL A 15 5.86 -21.91 -8.57
CA VAL A 15 4.93 -21.09 -9.37
C VAL A 15 3.61 -20.79 -8.63
N PRO A 16 3.64 -20.14 -7.46
CA PRO A 16 2.43 -19.86 -6.70
C PRO A 16 1.49 -18.93 -7.48
N LEU A 17 0.18 -19.08 -7.26
CA LEU A 17 -0.82 -18.22 -7.89
C LEU A 17 -0.99 -16.91 -7.12
N ARG A 18 -1.07 -15.80 -7.86
CA ARG A 18 -1.55 -14.51 -7.34
C ARG A 18 -3.06 -14.44 -7.55
N PRO A 19 -3.88 -14.44 -6.47
CA PRO A 19 -5.32 -14.31 -6.62
C PRO A 19 -5.70 -12.89 -7.07
N ILE A 20 -6.49 -12.80 -8.13
CA ILE A 20 -7.04 -11.55 -8.66
C ILE A 20 -8.55 -11.58 -8.50
N VAL A 21 -9.10 -10.59 -7.81
CA VAL A 21 -10.55 -10.37 -7.73
C VAL A 21 -10.88 -9.15 -8.58
N SER A 22 -11.35 -9.39 -9.80
CA SER A 22 -11.67 -8.33 -10.76
C SER A 22 -13.08 -7.81 -10.53
N LEU A 23 -13.19 -6.51 -10.26
CA LEU A 23 -14.47 -5.80 -10.13
C LEU A 23 -15.05 -5.35 -11.47
N ARG A 24 -14.36 -5.59 -12.60
CA ARG A 24 -14.82 -5.15 -13.92
C ARG A 24 -16.20 -5.77 -14.22
N GLY A 25 -17.17 -4.91 -14.60
CA GLY A 25 -18.56 -5.32 -14.83
C GLY A 25 -19.41 -5.47 -13.56
N THR A 26 -18.91 -5.05 -12.39
CA THR A 26 -19.72 -4.95 -11.18
C THR A 26 -20.24 -3.52 -10.97
N PRO A 27 -21.36 -3.31 -10.24
CA PRO A 27 -21.86 -1.98 -9.92
C PRO A 27 -20.85 -1.11 -9.19
N THR A 28 -20.02 -1.71 -8.32
CA THR A 28 -19.00 -1.01 -7.52
C THR A 28 -17.78 -0.58 -8.33
N PHE A 29 -17.55 -1.10 -9.55
CA PHE A 29 -16.40 -0.72 -10.35
C PHE A 29 -16.44 0.75 -10.78
N GLY A 30 -17.59 1.22 -11.28
CA GLY A 30 -17.78 2.62 -11.66
C GLY A 30 -17.65 3.56 -10.46
N LEU A 31 -18.26 3.19 -9.32
CA LEU A 31 -18.17 3.93 -8.08
C LEU A 31 -16.71 3.99 -7.56
N SER A 32 -15.98 2.88 -7.59
CA SER A 32 -14.57 2.84 -7.20
C SER A 32 -13.69 3.74 -8.06
N LYS A 33 -13.94 3.76 -9.39
CA LYS A 33 -13.23 4.65 -10.32
C LYS A 33 -13.53 6.12 -10.04
N TRP A 34 -14.79 6.44 -9.78
CA TRP A 34 -15.24 7.78 -9.45
C TRP A 34 -14.64 8.27 -8.11
N LEU A 35 -14.64 7.43 -7.07
CA LEU A 35 -13.99 7.72 -5.80
C LEU A 35 -12.48 7.91 -5.97
N TYR A 36 -11.81 7.04 -6.73
CA TYR A 36 -10.37 7.19 -7.00
C TYR A 36 -10.03 8.56 -7.58
N GLN A 37 -10.78 9.00 -8.60
CA GLN A 37 -10.55 10.30 -9.23
C GLN A 37 -10.66 11.48 -8.26
N ARG A 38 -11.54 11.36 -7.25
CA ARG A 38 -11.75 12.37 -6.22
C ARG A 38 -10.78 12.30 -5.06
N LEU A 39 -10.26 11.13 -4.76
CA LEU A 39 -9.42 10.88 -3.58
C LEU A 39 -7.92 10.77 -3.91
N CYS A 40 -7.54 10.67 -5.18
CA CYS A 40 -6.14 10.48 -5.56
C CYS A 40 -5.20 11.62 -5.08
N PHE A 41 -5.74 12.82 -4.81
CA PHE A 41 -4.96 13.93 -4.25
C PHE A 41 -4.46 13.65 -2.83
N LEU A 42 -5.15 12.80 -2.05
CA LEU A 42 -4.80 12.51 -0.66
C LEU A 42 -3.38 11.95 -0.51
N THR A 43 -2.90 11.24 -1.53
CA THR A 43 -1.61 10.52 -1.49
C THR A 43 -0.53 11.13 -2.37
N LYS A 44 -0.80 12.24 -3.09
CA LYS A 44 0.13 12.80 -4.10
C LYS A 44 1.44 13.35 -3.51
N ASP A 45 1.42 13.84 -2.27
CA ASP A 45 2.51 14.62 -1.69
C ASP A 45 3.40 13.80 -0.75
N SER A 46 3.58 12.51 -1.02
CA SER A 46 4.52 11.70 -0.27
C SER A 46 5.96 12.04 -0.65
N LYS A 47 6.75 12.44 0.33
CA LYS A 47 8.20 12.65 0.16
C LYS A 47 8.97 11.33 0.05
N TRP A 48 8.37 10.22 0.42
CA TRP A 48 9.00 8.90 0.44
C TRP A 48 8.71 8.06 -0.81
N THR A 49 7.60 8.36 -1.49
CA THR A 49 7.23 7.64 -2.71
C THR A 49 8.00 8.17 -3.91
N VAL A 50 8.64 7.25 -4.61
CA VAL A 50 9.36 7.51 -5.87
C VAL A 50 8.39 7.37 -7.03
N LYS A 51 8.48 8.28 -8.01
CA LYS A 51 7.56 8.32 -9.16
C LYS A 51 8.16 7.69 -10.42
N SER A 52 9.47 7.67 -10.54
CA SER A 52 10.19 7.11 -11.68
C SER A 52 11.62 6.72 -11.30
N ALA A 53 12.32 6.02 -12.19
CA ALA A 53 13.74 5.71 -12.02
C ALA A 53 14.60 6.97 -11.96
N GLU A 54 14.28 8.00 -12.75
CA GLU A 54 14.98 9.29 -12.74
C GLU A 54 14.80 10.01 -11.40
N ASP A 55 13.58 10.00 -10.83
CA ASP A 55 13.30 10.55 -9.50
C ASP A 55 14.13 9.81 -8.43
N PHE A 56 14.20 8.49 -8.50
CA PHE A 56 15.03 7.69 -7.60
C PHE A 56 16.51 8.04 -7.74
N LEU A 57 17.05 8.04 -8.95
CA LEU A 57 18.45 8.35 -9.19
C LEU A 57 18.83 9.74 -8.72
N SER A 58 17.97 10.75 -8.95
CA SER A 58 18.20 12.11 -8.48
C SER A 58 18.30 12.23 -6.97
N ARG A 59 17.56 11.37 -6.23
CA ARG A 59 17.57 11.34 -4.76
C ARG A 59 18.80 10.66 -4.18
N ILE A 60 19.38 9.68 -4.88
CA ILE A 60 20.51 8.89 -4.36
C ILE A 60 21.88 9.36 -4.84
N GLN A 61 21.97 10.15 -5.91
CA GLN A 61 23.25 10.49 -6.58
C GLN A 61 24.31 11.16 -5.69
N HIS A 62 23.87 11.81 -4.58
CA HIS A 62 24.75 12.50 -3.63
C HIS A 62 24.78 11.83 -2.25
N LEU A 63 24.19 10.62 -2.12
CA LEU A 63 24.20 9.90 -0.86
C LEU A 63 25.48 9.08 -0.70
N GLU A 64 26.21 9.38 0.34
CA GLU A 64 27.34 8.57 0.78
C GLU A 64 26.87 7.53 1.80
N VAL A 65 27.32 6.29 1.64
CA VAL A 65 27.07 5.19 2.58
C VAL A 65 28.29 5.04 3.47
N GLU A 66 28.14 5.26 4.75
CA GLU A 66 29.22 5.17 5.73
C GLU A 66 29.61 3.69 6.01
N ALA A 67 30.75 3.45 6.63
CA ALA A 67 31.28 2.09 6.84
C ALA A 67 30.36 1.22 7.75
N ASP A 68 29.64 1.84 8.68
CA ASP A 68 28.69 1.18 9.59
C ASP A 68 27.26 1.11 9.03
N GLU A 69 27.01 1.69 7.86
CA GLU A 69 25.72 1.68 7.19
C GLU A 69 25.62 0.55 6.15
N VAL A 70 24.38 0.27 5.77
CA VAL A 70 24.06 -0.73 4.76
C VAL A 70 22.87 -0.28 3.92
N MET A 71 22.90 -0.65 2.64
CA MET A 71 21.74 -0.59 1.76
C MET A 71 20.94 -1.88 1.92
N VAL A 72 19.65 -1.76 2.24
CA VAL A 72 18.74 -2.88 2.42
C VAL A 72 17.40 -2.58 1.75
N SER A 73 16.75 -3.59 1.22
CA SER A 73 15.39 -3.52 0.71
C SER A 73 14.45 -4.29 1.64
N PHE A 74 13.27 -3.71 1.90
CA PHE A 74 12.17 -4.42 2.53
C PHE A 74 11.01 -4.53 1.53
N ASP A 75 10.46 -5.73 1.40
CA ASP A 75 9.29 -6.02 0.56
C ASP A 75 8.09 -6.33 1.45
N VAL A 76 6.91 -5.84 1.09
CA VAL A 76 5.67 -6.10 1.82
C VAL A 76 5.06 -7.43 1.38
N ILE A 77 4.92 -8.34 2.34
CA ILE A 77 4.33 -9.65 2.08
C ILE A 77 2.85 -9.49 1.74
N LEU A 78 2.48 -9.78 0.49
CA LEU A 78 1.08 -9.77 0.02
C LEU A 78 0.34 -8.46 0.36
N LEU A 79 0.90 -7.29 0.08
CA LEU A 79 0.37 -5.99 0.47
C LEU A 79 -1.16 -5.87 0.33
N PHE A 80 -1.70 -6.02 -0.88
CA PHE A 80 -3.15 -5.83 -1.13
C PHE A 80 -4.04 -6.82 -0.37
N PRO A 81 -3.73 -8.13 -0.30
CA PRO A 81 -4.50 -9.07 0.52
C PRO A 81 -4.36 -8.86 2.03
N SER A 82 -3.34 -8.15 2.48
CA SER A 82 -3.03 -7.99 3.90
C SER A 82 -3.72 -6.80 4.55
N ILE A 83 -4.12 -5.77 3.78
CA ILE A 83 -4.74 -4.56 4.33
C ILE A 83 -6.15 -4.84 4.85
N PRO A 84 -6.42 -4.78 6.17
CA PRO A 84 -7.77 -4.91 6.69
C PRO A 84 -8.68 -3.78 6.19
N PRO A 85 -9.96 -4.04 5.86
CA PRO A 85 -10.90 -3.00 5.44
C PRO A 85 -11.04 -1.85 6.45
N ASP A 86 -11.04 -2.14 7.74
CA ASP A 86 -11.14 -1.11 8.78
C ASP A 86 -9.89 -0.23 8.83
N LEU A 87 -8.69 -0.80 8.70
CA LEU A 87 -7.46 -0.01 8.58
C LEU A 87 -7.47 0.89 7.34
N ALA A 88 -7.97 0.40 6.21
CA ALA A 88 -8.13 1.19 4.99
C ALA A 88 -9.05 2.39 5.21
N ILE A 89 -10.20 2.15 5.85
CA ILE A 89 -11.20 3.18 6.14
C ILE A 89 -10.67 4.22 7.11
N ASP A 90 -10.08 3.81 8.23
CA ASP A 90 -9.52 4.71 9.23
C ASP A 90 -8.39 5.56 8.66
N THR A 91 -7.58 4.99 7.78
CA THR A 91 -6.50 5.71 7.13
C THR A 91 -7.03 6.78 6.17
N ILE A 92 -7.97 6.42 5.31
CA ILE A 92 -8.58 7.40 4.38
C ILE A 92 -9.36 8.46 5.14
N ASP A 93 -10.08 8.11 6.21
CA ASP A 93 -10.79 9.06 7.06
C ASP A 93 -9.82 10.07 7.70
N GLY A 94 -8.67 9.61 8.22
CA GLY A 94 -7.62 10.46 8.75
C GLY A 94 -7.10 11.45 7.69
N PHE A 95 -6.79 10.97 6.49
CA PHE A 95 -6.31 11.83 5.40
C PHE A 95 -7.39 12.82 4.92
N LEU A 96 -8.66 12.42 4.93
CA LEU A 96 -9.76 13.33 4.62
C LEU A 96 -9.88 14.44 5.67
N ARG A 97 -9.73 14.14 6.95
CA ARG A 97 -9.71 15.17 8.01
C ARG A 97 -8.59 16.18 7.83
N GLU A 98 -7.43 15.73 7.36
CA GLU A 98 -6.26 16.59 7.15
C GLU A 98 -6.34 17.45 5.89
N LYS A 99 -6.90 16.93 4.79
CA LYS A 99 -6.72 17.47 3.45
C LYS A 99 -8.00 17.81 2.68
N TYR A 100 -9.17 17.40 3.19
CA TYR A 100 -10.44 17.57 2.49
C TYR A 100 -11.25 18.70 3.10
N ASP A 101 -11.44 19.77 2.32
CA ASP A 101 -12.30 20.88 2.72
C ASP A 101 -13.77 20.55 2.37
N GLU A 102 -14.61 20.38 3.38
CA GLU A 102 -16.03 20.10 3.21
C GLU A 102 -16.86 21.32 2.85
N THR A 103 -16.32 22.54 3.00
CA THR A 103 -17.09 23.77 2.81
C THR A 103 -17.44 24.01 1.35
N ASP A 104 -16.51 23.69 0.44
CA ASP A 104 -16.67 23.89 -1.00
C ASP A 104 -17.12 22.61 -1.73
N GLN A 105 -17.38 21.49 -1.02
CA GLN A 105 -17.67 20.21 -1.63
C GLN A 105 -19.12 19.79 -1.39
N GLN A 106 -19.79 19.31 -2.44
CA GLN A 106 -21.15 18.77 -2.36
C GLN A 106 -21.22 17.45 -1.56
N LEU A 107 -20.09 16.73 -1.43
CA LEU A 107 -20.03 15.44 -0.78
C LEU A 107 -19.27 15.55 0.54
N LYS A 108 -19.97 15.32 1.65
CA LYS A 108 -19.34 15.32 2.97
C LYS A 108 -18.48 14.08 3.19
N ARG A 109 -17.47 14.20 4.03
CA ARG A 109 -16.52 13.12 4.39
C ARG A 109 -17.25 11.84 4.83
N VAL A 110 -18.32 11.96 5.64
CA VAL A 110 -19.10 10.80 6.10
C VAL A 110 -19.65 9.99 4.93
N HIS A 111 -20.17 10.64 3.90
CA HIS A 111 -20.70 9.95 2.72
C HIS A 111 -19.58 9.29 1.89
N ILE A 112 -18.40 9.92 1.81
CA ILE A 112 -17.22 9.31 1.16
C ILE A 112 -16.85 8.00 1.86
N ILE A 113 -16.84 8.00 3.18
CA ILE A 113 -16.52 6.81 3.99
C ILE A 113 -17.57 5.71 3.81
N GLU A 114 -18.85 6.05 3.76
CA GLU A 114 -19.92 5.08 3.47
C GLU A 114 -19.76 4.45 2.08
N LEU A 115 -19.49 5.28 1.06
CA LEU A 115 -19.26 4.79 -0.30
C LEU A 115 -17.99 3.93 -0.39
N LEU A 116 -16.93 4.27 0.36
CA LEU A 116 -15.72 3.48 0.44
C LEU A 116 -16.00 2.10 1.07
N ARG A 117 -16.78 2.03 2.15
CA ARG A 117 -17.24 0.78 2.76
C ARG A 117 -17.95 -0.13 1.76
N LEU A 118 -18.87 0.44 0.96
CA LEU A 118 -19.55 -0.29 -0.10
C LEU A 118 -18.59 -0.85 -1.15
N CYS A 119 -17.56 -0.07 -1.55
CA CYS A 119 -16.57 -0.50 -2.53
C CYS A 119 -15.64 -1.61 -2.01
N LEU A 120 -15.35 -1.62 -0.70
CA LEU A 120 -14.51 -2.63 -0.06
C LEU A 120 -15.25 -3.94 0.19
N LYS A 121 -16.58 -3.89 0.35
CA LYS A 121 -17.41 -5.09 0.51
C LYS A 121 -17.55 -5.82 -0.82
N THR A 122 -16.70 -6.80 -1.06
CA THR A 122 -16.59 -7.49 -2.35
C THR A 122 -17.07 -8.93 -2.25
N PHE A 123 -17.97 -9.29 -3.17
CA PHE A 123 -18.46 -10.67 -3.34
C PHE A 123 -18.03 -11.21 -4.69
N PHE A 124 -17.59 -12.47 -4.73
CA PHE A 124 -17.22 -13.17 -5.96
C PHE A 124 -17.80 -14.57 -5.99
N ASN A 125 -17.99 -15.10 -7.22
CA ASN A 125 -18.42 -16.48 -7.42
C ASN A 125 -17.20 -17.36 -7.69
N PHE A 126 -17.16 -18.52 -7.02
CA PHE A 126 -16.18 -19.57 -7.30
C PHE A 126 -16.86 -20.93 -7.21
N ASN A 127 -16.76 -21.74 -8.26
CA ASN A 127 -17.43 -23.05 -8.38
C ASN A 127 -18.93 -23.04 -8.04
N GLY A 128 -19.65 -22.01 -8.51
CA GLY A 128 -21.09 -21.88 -8.27
C GLY A 128 -21.48 -21.35 -6.89
N GLN A 129 -20.53 -21.15 -5.98
CA GLN A 129 -20.76 -20.60 -4.65
C GLN A 129 -20.31 -19.14 -4.55
N VAL A 130 -21.02 -18.37 -3.73
CA VAL A 130 -20.73 -16.95 -3.48
C VAL A 130 -19.89 -16.82 -2.22
N TYR A 131 -18.77 -16.11 -2.36
CA TYR A 131 -17.84 -15.81 -1.27
C TYR A 131 -17.76 -14.31 -1.06
N GLU A 132 -17.55 -13.91 0.19
CA GLU A 132 -17.22 -12.53 0.55
C GLU A 132 -15.73 -12.42 0.85
N GLN A 133 -15.05 -11.43 0.25
CA GLN A 133 -13.67 -11.11 0.62
C GLN A 133 -13.68 -10.37 1.97
N LYS A 134 -13.28 -11.05 3.03
CA LYS A 134 -13.27 -10.52 4.41
C LYS A 134 -12.01 -9.73 4.73
N LYS A 135 -10.90 -10.00 4.06
CA LYS A 135 -9.59 -9.38 4.29
C LYS A 135 -8.98 -8.90 2.98
N GLY A 136 -8.22 -7.84 3.06
CA GLY A 136 -7.52 -7.26 1.91
C GLY A 136 -8.41 -6.38 1.03
N THR A 137 -7.76 -5.75 0.08
CA THR A 137 -8.40 -4.98 -0.99
C THR A 137 -8.38 -5.79 -2.29
N PRO A 138 -9.45 -5.79 -3.10
CA PRO A 138 -9.50 -6.58 -4.33
C PRO A 138 -8.50 -6.03 -5.36
N MET A 139 -7.54 -6.86 -5.81
CA MET A 139 -6.47 -6.46 -6.73
C MET A 139 -6.96 -5.92 -8.09
N GLY A 140 -8.23 -6.05 -8.41
CA GLY A 140 -8.84 -5.48 -9.61
C GLY A 140 -9.70 -4.23 -9.35
N SER A 141 -9.64 -3.65 -8.15
CA SER A 141 -10.34 -2.40 -7.81
C SER A 141 -9.50 -1.18 -8.17
N PRO A 142 -10.08 -0.14 -8.76
CA PRO A 142 -9.40 1.15 -8.96
C PRO A 142 -8.90 1.80 -7.65
N LEU A 143 -9.53 1.47 -6.51
CA LEU A 143 -9.16 2.04 -5.20
C LEU A 143 -7.98 1.34 -4.52
N SER A 144 -7.65 0.11 -4.90
CA SER A 144 -6.68 -0.70 -4.16
C SER A 144 -5.29 -0.06 -4.11
N GLY A 145 -4.83 0.52 -5.22
CA GLY A 145 -3.55 1.24 -5.26
C GLY A 145 -3.55 2.48 -4.36
N LEU A 146 -4.63 3.27 -4.38
CA LEU A 146 -4.78 4.45 -3.52
C LEU A 146 -4.77 4.07 -2.02
N ILE A 147 -5.51 3.02 -1.66
CA ILE A 147 -5.59 2.53 -0.29
C ILE A 147 -4.23 2.02 0.19
N ALA A 148 -3.55 1.20 -0.62
CA ALA A 148 -2.23 0.69 -0.29
C ALA A 148 -1.23 1.84 -0.09
N GLU A 149 -1.21 2.82 -0.99
CA GLU A 149 -0.37 4.01 -0.87
C GLU A 149 -0.68 4.80 0.41
N ALA A 150 -1.95 5.05 0.72
CA ALA A 150 -2.34 5.76 1.93
C ALA A 150 -1.91 5.02 3.22
N VAL A 151 -2.11 3.71 3.26
CA VAL A 151 -1.75 2.88 4.42
C VAL A 151 -0.24 2.85 4.63
N LEU A 152 0.55 2.71 3.56
CA LEU A 152 2.01 2.75 3.66
C LEU A 152 2.53 4.14 4.04
N GLN A 153 1.94 5.23 3.53
CA GLN A 153 2.29 6.59 3.99
C GLN A 153 1.98 6.81 5.48
N ARG A 154 0.87 6.26 5.97
CA ARG A 154 0.54 6.31 7.40
C ARG A 154 1.55 5.53 8.23
N LEU A 155 1.93 4.33 7.80
CA LEU A 155 2.97 3.51 8.43
C LEU A 155 4.30 4.27 8.48
N GLU A 156 4.74 4.83 7.36
CA GLU A 156 5.97 5.63 7.24
C GLU A 156 5.98 6.82 8.21
N ARG A 157 4.86 7.56 8.31
CA ARG A 157 4.73 8.66 9.27
C ARG A 157 4.91 8.19 10.73
N LEU A 158 4.31 7.04 11.08
CA LEU A 158 4.40 6.50 12.44
C LEU A 158 5.80 5.98 12.78
N VAL A 159 6.41 5.23 11.88
CA VAL A 159 7.78 4.69 12.07
C VAL A 159 8.80 5.82 12.15
N PHE A 160 8.76 6.75 11.20
CA PHE A 160 9.82 7.78 11.09
C PHE A 160 9.66 8.92 12.08
N SER A 161 8.55 8.99 12.82
CA SER A 161 8.43 9.87 13.96
C SER A 161 9.32 9.44 15.13
N SER A 162 9.61 8.14 15.26
CA SER A 162 10.42 7.57 16.33
C SER A 162 11.80 7.09 15.88
N SER A 163 11.93 6.57 14.67
CA SER A 163 13.17 5.98 14.15
C SER A 163 13.31 6.24 12.64
N PRO A 164 13.68 7.46 12.22
CA PRO A 164 13.88 7.75 10.82
C PRO A 164 15.17 7.08 10.31
N PRO A 165 15.14 6.33 9.17
CA PRO A 165 16.35 5.86 8.53
C PRO A 165 17.12 7.03 7.90
N LYS A 166 18.40 6.87 7.59
CA LYS A 166 19.18 7.90 6.88
C LYS A 166 18.56 8.23 5.53
N PHE A 167 18.11 7.18 4.83
CA PHE A 167 17.40 7.34 3.56
C PHE A 167 16.31 6.27 3.42
N TRP A 168 15.17 6.68 2.86
CA TRP A 168 14.06 5.80 2.52
C TRP A 168 13.44 6.25 1.20
N ALA A 169 13.33 5.31 0.28
CA ALA A 169 12.60 5.49 -0.97
C ALA A 169 11.70 4.26 -1.20
N ARG A 170 10.47 4.49 -1.63
CA ARG A 170 9.50 3.41 -1.88
C ARG A 170 8.84 3.58 -3.25
N TYR A 171 8.79 2.47 -3.98
CA TYR A 171 8.03 2.34 -5.22
C TYR A 171 7.00 1.22 -5.04
N VAL A 172 5.74 1.59 -4.81
CA VAL A 172 4.63 0.69 -4.44
C VAL A 172 4.94 -0.09 -3.17
N ASP A 173 5.30 -1.37 -3.26
CA ASP A 173 5.67 -2.27 -2.16
C ASP A 173 7.19 -2.47 -2.01
N ASP A 174 7.96 -2.16 -3.04
CA ASP A 174 9.43 -2.23 -2.99
C ASP A 174 10.02 -1.01 -2.28
N THR A 175 10.97 -1.22 -1.38
CA THR A 175 11.67 -0.16 -0.67
C THR A 175 13.18 -0.21 -0.89
N PHE A 176 13.82 0.95 -0.84
CA PHE A 176 15.27 1.10 -0.78
C PHE A 176 15.61 1.94 0.44
N VAL A 177 16.46 1.41 1.31
CA VAL A 177 16.74 1.99 2.63
C VAL A 177 18.24 2.02 2.88
N ILE A 178 18.74 3.16 3.41
CA ILE A 178 20.09 3.27 3.98
C ILE A 178 19.92 3.46 5.48
N ILE A 179 20.51 2.57 6.25
CA ILE A 179 20.38 2.52 7.71
C ILE A 179 21.66 1.90 8.31
N LYS A 180 21.93 2.15 9.58
CA LYS A 180 23.03 1.50 10.29
C LYS A 180 22.82 0.00 10.33
N ARG A 181 23.87 -0.76 10.06
CA ARG A 181 23.84 -2.23 10.06
C ARG A 181 23.34 -2.81 11.36
N SER A 182 23.69 -2.20 12.50
CA SER A 182 23.22 -2.61 13.84
C SER A 182 21.71 -2.41 14.05
N GLU A 183 21.06 -1.53 13.28
CA GLU A 183 19.66 -1.16 13.45
C GLU A 183 18.70 -1.91 12.53
N VAL A 184 19.19 -2.64 11.52
CA VAL A 184 18.36 -3.31 10.50
C VAL A 184 17.26 -4.19 11.13
N GLN A 185 17.63 -5.05 12.10
CA GLN A 185 16.67 -5.98 12.70
C GLN A 185 15.66 -5.28 13.64
N SER A 186 16.11 -4.30 14.40
CA SER A 186 15.21 -3.51 15.25
C SER A 186 14.25 -2.67 14.43
N PHE A 187 14.72 -2.09 13.33
CA PHE A 187 13.91 -1.33 12.39
C PHE A 187 12.86 -2.22 11.68
N LYS A 188 13.25 -3.42 11.22
CA LYS A 188 12.31 -4.42 10.69
C LYS A 188 11.24 -4.80 11.70
N THR A 189 11.65 -5.02 12.96
CA THR A 189 10.70 -5.32 14.05
C THR A 189 9.73 -4.17 14.27
N LEU A 190 10.22 -2.93 14.23
CA LEU A 190 9.40 -1.73 14.35
C LEU A 190 8.39 -1.63 13.19
N LEU A 191 8.82 -1.79 11.93
CA LEU A 191 7.94 -1.81 10.76
C LEU A 191 6.80 -2.81 10.95
N ASN A 192 7.11 -4.02 11.40
CA ASN A 192 6.15 -5.12 11.57
C ASN A 192 5.23 -4.95 12.79
N SER A 193 5.58 -4.07 13.73
CA SER A 193 4.78 -3.82 14.94
C SER A 193 3.66 -2.80 14.73
N ILE A 194 3.78 -1.90 13.74
CA ILE A 194 2.83 -0.79 13.53
C ILE A 194 1.45 -1.30 13.11
N PHE A 195 1.42 -2.16 12.09
CA PHE A 195 0.19 -2.80 11.61
C PHE A 195 0.43 -4.31 11.53
N PRO A 196 -0.06 -5.10 12.51
CA PRO A 196 0.24 -6.54 12.59
C PRO A 196 -0.12 -7.35 11.35
N ASP A 197 -1.10 -6.89 10.57
CA ASP A 197 -1.51 -7.53 9.32
C ASP A 197 -0.56 -7.25 8.14
N ILE A 198 0.27 -6.22 8.22
CA ILE A 198 1.18 -5.78 7.15
C ILE A 198 2.60 -6.12 7.59
N GLN A 199 3.18 -7.15 6.95
CA GLN A 199 4.48 -7.67 7.32
C GLN A 199 5.51 -7.40 6.24
N PHE A 200 6.69 -6.93 6.67
CA PHE A 200 7.85 -6.69 5.83
C PHE A 200 8.83 -7.84 5.94
N THR A 201 9.38 -8.23 4.81
CA THR A 201 10.52 -9.15 4.74
C THR A 201 11.74 -8.41 4.19
N GLU A 202 12.88 -8.71 4.75
CA GLU A 202 14.15 -8.18 4.26
C GLU A 202 14.57 -8.95 3.01
N ILE A 203 14.89 -8.22 1.95
CA ILE A 203 15.54 -8.75 0.76
C ILE A 203 17.02 -8.36 0.87
N LEU A 204 17.87 -9.30 1.25
CA LEU A 204 19.31 -9.13 1.22
C LEU A 204 19.76 -9.10 -0.24
N GLY A 205 19.76 -7.94 -0.85
CA GLY A 205 20.49 -7.67 -2.07
C GLY A 205 21.94 -7.40 -1.70
N GLN A 206 22.86 -8.32 -2.02
CA GLN A 206 24.26 -7.95 -2.17
C GLN A 206 24.34 -7.03 -3.39
N ILE A 207 24.06 -5.74 -3.19
CA ILE A 207 24.50 -4.72 -4.15
C ILE A 207 26.02 -4.63 -3.92
N ARG A 208 26.77 -5.34 -4.78
CA ARG A 208 28.21 -5.19 -4.89
C ARG A 208 28.53 -3.93 -5.70
#